data_dc4cb3c28edd6b3b0dc88bd4d54c5fa9
#
_entry.id   dc4cb3c28edd6b3b0dc88bd4d54c5fa9
#
_cell.length_a   1.000
_cell.length_b   1.000
_cell.length_c   1.000
_cell.angle_alpha   90.00
_cell.angle_beta   90.00
_cell.angle_gamma   90.00
#
_symmetry.space_group_name_H-M   'P 1'
#
loop_
_entity.id
_entity.type
_entity.pdbx_description
1 polymer ?
#
loop_
_entity_poly.entity_id
_entity_poly.type
_entity_poly.pdbx_seq_one_letter_code
_entity_poly.pdbx_strand_id
1 'polypeptide(L)'
;RMHQEMLQHIHAEQINEAKLQFFINISHEIRTPMSLIISPLQKLIKNEENNERLKIYHIIYRNAERILNLVNQLMDIRKIDKGQMFLMFRETNIIPFIEDLCTTFGQQANTKNIRLQLHSTLRELNVWVDTGNFDKIILNILSNAFKFTPEKGNIDITIRTGEDNTLPDPLKQYAEIIIADTGTGIDEQEKEHIFERFYQIRNSQQNPKGGTGIGLHLTRSLVELHHGIIYVENNKEQPGCRFIIRLPLGNKHLRPEEVDNNKQKVTVAVPTVPVISPIIEDRKSVV
;
A
#
# COMPACT_ATOMS: atom_id res chain seq x y z
N ARG A 1 -14.67 7.05 41.93
CA ARG A 1 -14.48 6.07 40.88
C ARG A 1 -14.45 6.76 39.51
N MET A 2 -15.51 7.44 39.09
CA MET A 2 -15.62 8.21 37.84
C MET A 2 -14.53 9.27 37.65
N HIS A 3 -14.11 9.97 38.72
CA HIS A 3 -13.03 10.96 38.66
C HIS A 3 -11.64 10.32 38.45
N GLN A 4 -11.38 9.14 39.01
CA GLN A 4 -10.15 8.36 38.76
C GLN A 4 -10.08 7.80 37.37
N GLU A 5 -11.18 7.31 36.82
CA GLU A 5 -11.26 6.81 35.42
C GLU A 5 -11.04 7.96 34.44
N MET A 6 -11.60 9.14 34.71
CA MET A 6 -11.37 10.33 33.89
C MET A 6 -9.91 10.81 33.93
N LEU A 7 -9.25 10.79 35.08
CA LEU A 7 -7.82 11.14 35.21
C LEU A 7 -6.93 10.13 34.51
N GLN A 8 -7.25 8.84 34.59
CA GLN A 8 -6.52 7.80 33.85
C GLN A 8 -6.68 7.96 32.32
N HIS A 9 -7.86 8.33 31.84
CA HIS A 9 -8.12 8.60 30.44
C HIS A 9 -7.32 9.80 29.94
N ILE A 10 -7.34 10.91 30.66
CA ILE A 10 -6.56 12.12 30.34
C ILE A 10 -5.06 11.82 30.33
N HIS A 11 -4.56 11.05 31.31
CA HIS A 11 -3.15 10.69 31.36
C HIS A 11 -2.73 9.76 30.22
N ALA A 12 -3.59 8.81 29.83
CA ALA A 12 -3.36 7.95 28.68
C ALA A 12 -3.35 8.74 27.36
N GLU A 13 -4.24 9.73 27.22
CA GLU A 13 -4.25 10.65 26.07
C GLU A 13 -2.97 11.49 26.01
N GLN A 14 -2.54 12.08 27.12
CA GLN A 14 -1.30 12.88 27.16
C GLN A 14 -0.06 12.06 26.82
N ILE A 15 0.03 10.81 27.31
CA ILE A 15 1.13 9.90 26.95
C ILE A 15 1.09 9.56 25.45
N ASN A 16 -0.09 9.33 24.91
CA ASN A 16 -0.27 9.02 23.50
C ASN A 16 0.10 10.23 22.62
N GLU A 17 -0.28 11.42 23.04
CA GLU A 17 0.04 12.67 22.35
C GLU A 17 1.55 13.00 22.39
N ALA A 18 2.21 12.79 23.53
CA ALA A 18 3.65 12.94 23.67
C ALA A 18 4.42 11.93 22.81
N LYS A 19 4.00 10.65 22.79
CA LYS A 19 4.56 9.63 21.90
C LYS A 19 4.40 10.02 20.43
N LEU A 20 3.24 10.51 20.05
CA LEU A 20 2.97 10.94 18.69
C LEU A 20 3.83 12.15 18.29
N GLN A 21 4.02 13.14 19.17
CA GLN A 21 4.88 14.30 18.91
C GLN A 21 6.34 13.89 18.74
N PHE A 22 6.81 12.95 19.55
CA PHE A 22 8.14 12.36 19.45
C PHE A 22 8.37 11.71 18.07
N PHE A 23 7.42 10.92 17.58
CA PHE A 23 7.52 10.27 16.26
C PHE A 23 7.60 11.26 15.09
N ILE A 24 7.03 12.49 15.22
CA ILE A 24 7.13 13.49 14.14
C ILE A 24 8.50 14.09 14.07
N ASN A 25 8.95 14.53 15.25
CA ASN A 25 10.24 15.17 15.32
C ASN A 25 11.29 14.19 14.78
N ILE A 26 11.25 12.93 15.21
CA ILE A 26 12.13 11.87 14.67
C ILE A 26 11.90 11.65 13.17
N SER A 27 10.66 11.70 12.69
CA SER A 27 10.39 11.51 11.26
C SER A 27 11.03 12.59 10.40
N HIS A 28 10.97 13.84 10.82
CA HIS A 28 11.67 14.94 10.15
C HIS A 28 13.20 14.81 10.27
N GLU A 29 13.68 14.45 11.46
CA GLU A 29 15.11 14.25 11.72
C GLU A 29 15.69 13.03 10.99
N ILE A 30 14.91 12.00 10.66
CA ILE A 30 15.36 10.85 9.87
C ILE A 30 15.23 11.13 8.36
N ARG A 31 14.22 11.85 7.89
CA ARG A 31 14.03 12.13 6.46
C ARG A 31 15.20 12.86 5.86
N THR A 32 15.73 13.86 6.55
CA THR A 32 16.85 14.67 6.08
C THR A 32 18.13 13.86 5.84
N PRO A 33 18.69 13.10 6.81
CA PRO A 33 19.85 12.27 6.57
C PRO A 33 19.60 11.16 5.56
N MET A 34 18.36 10.58 5.50
CA MET A 34 18.04 9.58 4.49
C MET A 34 18.12 10.15 3.07
N SER A 35 17.60 11.36 2.84
CA SER A 35 17.69 12.03 1.55
C SER A 35 19.13 12.33 1.17
N LEU A 36 19.99 12.69 2.16
CA LEU A 36 21.43 12.92 1.96
C LEU A 36 22.20 11.62 1.68
N ILE A 37 21.70 10.46 2.06
CA ILE A 37 22.27 9.14 1.72
C ILE A 37 21.79 8.70 0.33
N ILE A 38 20.50 8.81 0.06
CA ILE A 38 19.88 8.34 -1.19
C ILE A 38 20.44 9.06 -2.41
N SER A 39 20.53 10.39 -2.36
CA SER A 39 20.94 11.20 -3.53
C SER A 39 22.38 10.91 -4.01
N PRO A 40 23.42 10.88 -3.15
CA PRO A 40 24.77 10.46 -3.58
C PRO A 40 24.82 9.00 -4.06
N LEU A 41 24.04 8.11 -3.41
CA LEU A 41 24.02 6.70 -3.76
C LEU A 41 23.42 6.46 -5.14
N GLN A 42 22.38 7.21 -5.54
CA GLN A 42 21.84 7.19 -6.89
C GLN A 42 22.87 7.60 -7.94
N LYS A 43 23.73 8.61 -7.63
CA LYS A 43 24.83 9.02 -8.52
C LYS A 43 25.90 7.94 -8.63
N LEU A 44 26.24 7.28 -7.53
CA LEU A 44 27.20 6.17 -7.53
C LEU A 44 26.66 4.99 -8.36
N ILE A 45 25.40 4.59 -8.17
CA ILE A 45 24.77 3.52 -8.93
C ILE A 45 24.81 3.82 -10.44
N LYS A 46 24.53 5.07 -10.83
CA LYS A 46 24.50 5.46 -12.26
C LYS A 46 25.88 5.39 -12.93
N ASN A 47 26.96 5.57 -12.18
CA ASN A 47 28.31 5.71 -12.70
C ASN A 47 29.23 4.52 -12.36
N GLU A 48 28.72 3.48 -11.68
CA GLU A 48 29.52 2.32 -11.26
C GLU A 48 29.49 1.23 -12.34
N GLU A 49 30.64 0.76 -12.76
CA GLU A 49 30.81 -0.31 -13.73
C GLU A 49 31.09 -1.67 -13.06
N ASN A 50 31.51 -1.66 -11.80
CA ASN A 50 31.81 -2.88 -11.06
C ASN A 50 30.53 -3.51 -10.51
N ASN A 51 30.16 -4.69 -11.01
CA ASN A 51 28.95 -5.41 -10.65
C ASN A 51 28.84 -5.73 -9.15
N GLU A 52 29.94 -6.04 -8.46
CA GLU A 52 29.93 -6.34 -7.03
C GLU A 52 29.63 -5.09 -6.20
N ARG A 53 30.21 -3.95 -6.54
CA ARG A 53 29.90 -2.67 -5.89
C ARG A 53 28.48 -2.23 -6.19
N LEU A 54 28.00 -2.40 -7.42
CA LEU A 54 26.62 -2.13 -7.81
C LEU A 54 25.63 -2.91 -6.93
N LYS A 55 25.87 -4.19 -6.68
CA LYS A 55 25.02 -5.00 -5.78
C LYS A 55 24.96 -4.40 -4.37
N ILE A 56 26.11 -3.99 -3.83
CA ILE A 56 26.18 -3.37 -2.50
C ILE A 56 25.43 -2.04 -2.47
N TYR A 57 25.65 -1.17 -3.46
CA TYR A 57 24.95 0.12 -3.55
C TYR A 57 23.43 -0.05 -3.65
N HIS A 58 22.95 -1.02 -4.42
CA HIS A 58 21.54 -1.34 -4.49
C HIS A 58 20.96 -1.86 -3.16
N ILE A 59 21.74 -2.61 -2.39
CA ILE A 59 21.30 -3.06 -1.05
C ILE A 59 21.14 -1.86 -0.12
N ILE A 60 22.12 -0.96 -0.08
CA ILE A 60 22.08 0.25 0.76
C ILE A 60 20.92 1.14 0.32
N TYR A 61 20.77 1.38 -0.98
CA TYR A 61 19.71 2.19 -1.56
C TYR A 61 18.32 1.69 -1.15
N ARG A 62 18.06 0.39 -1.34
CA ARG A 62 16.76 -0.22 -0.96
C ARG A 62 16.46 -0.12 0.53
N ASN A 63 17.47 -0.27 1.40
CA ASN A 63 17.27 -0.12 2.84
C ASN A 63 16.99 1.34 3.21
N ALA A 64 17.69 2.29 2.60
CA ALA A 64 17.44 3.72 2.81
C ALA A 64 16.06 4.14 2.36
N GLU A 65 15.60 3.70 1.17
CA GLU A 65 14.23 3.93 0.71
C GLU A 65 13.19 3.28 1.63
N ARG A 66 13.46 2.07 2.10
CA ARG A 66 12.57 1.40 3.05
C ARG A 66 12.37 2.21 4.32
N ILE A 67 13.44 2.76 4.90
CA ILE A 67 13.37 3.62 6.09
C ILE A 67 12.57 4.88 5.78
N LEU A 68 12.84 5.53 4.65
CA LEU A 68 12.14 6.75 4.24
C LEU A 68 10.63 6.49 4.05
N ASN A 69 10.27 5.38 3.42
CA ASN A 69 8.87 4.99 3.22
C ASN A 69 8.15 4.73 4.55
N LEU A 70 8.82 4.09 5.53
CA LEU A 70 8.26 3.88 6.86
C LEU A 70 7.98 5.20 7.58
N VAL A 71 8.93 6.12 7.52
CA VAL A 71 8.79 7.46 8.10
C VAL A 71 7.62 8.20 7.44
N ASN A 72 7.49 8.14 6.12
CA ASN A 72 6.38 8.77 5.40
C ASN A 72 5.03 8.15 5.78
N GLN A 73 4.92 6.82 5.89
CA GLN A 73 3.70 6.13 6.35
C GLN A 73 3.29 6.56 7.76
N LEU A 74 4.24 6.69 8.69
CA LEU A 74 3.98 7.20 10.04
C LEU A 74 3.44 8.64 10.03
N MET A 75 4.02 9.49 9.17
CA MET A 75 3.57 10.86 8.99
C MET A 75 2.17 10.95 8.39
N ASP A 76 1.84 10.09 7.41
CA ASP A 76 0.51 10.03 6.81
C ASP A 76 -0.54 9.62 7.85
N ILE A 77 -0.30 8.56 8.62
CA ILE A 77 -1.19 8.13 9.72
C ILE A 77 -1.46 9.28 10.68
N ARG A 78 -0.41 10.01 11.04
CA ARG A 78 -0.58 11.13 11.96
C ARG A 78 -1.41 12.26 11.39
N LYS A 79 -1.19 12.63 10.11
CA LYS A 79 -2.05 13.64 9.45
C LYS A 79 -3.50 13.22 9.49
N ILE A 80 -3.76 11.92 9.31
CA ILE A 80 -5.11 11.34 9.41
C ILE A 80 -5.66 11.48 10.83
N ASP A 81 -4.89 11.07 11.85
CA ASP A 81 -5.31 11.14 13.26
C ASP A 81 -5.67 12.56 13.72
N LYS A 82 -4.95 13.55 13.20
CA LYS A 82 -5.22 14.98 13.50
C LYS A 82 -6.29 15.61 12.61
N GLY A 83 -6.90 14.86 11.69
CA GLY A 83 -7.83 15.43 10.71
C GLY A 83 -7.18 16.45 9.77
N GLN A 84 -5.85 16.36 9.59
CA GLN A 84 -5.06 17.28 8.76
C GLN A 84 -4.76 16.72 7.36
N MET A 85 -5.26 15.53 7.05
CA MET A 85 -5.14 14.93 5.73
C MET A 85 -6.36 15.30 4.91
N PHE A 86 -6.15 16.17 3.93
CA PHE A 86 -7.19 16.56 2.97
C PHE A 86 -6.94 15.81 1.67
N LEU A 87 -7.97 15.14 1.15
CA LEU A 87 -7.92 14.49 -0.14
C LEU A 87 -8.45 15.42 -1.22
N MET A 88 -7.83 15.36 -2.41
CA MET A 88 -8.26 16.08 -3.60
C MET A 88 -8.74 15.08 -4.64
N PHE A 89 -10.06 14.95 -4.74
CA PHE A 89 -10.71 13.95 -5.59
C PHE A 89 -10.76 14.38 -7.05
N ARG A 90 -10.40 13.45 -7.93
CA ARG A 90 -10.51 13.57 -9.39
C ARG A 90 -11.28 12.40 -9.95
N GLU A 91 -12.10 12.66 -10.95
CA GLU A 91 -12.73 11.59 -11.72
C GLU A 91 -11.65 10.82 -12.49
N THR A 92 -11.47 9.56 -12.16
CA THR A 92 -10.35 8.72 -12.65
C THR A 92 -10.90 7.41 -13.15
N ASN A 93 -10.53 7.01 -14.39
CA ASN A 93 -10.75 5.65 -14.84
C ASN A 93 -9.78 4.72 -14.11
N ILE A 94 -10.31 3.95 -13.15
CA ILE A 94 -9.50 3.13 -12.26
C ILE A 94 -8.92 1.87 -12.95
N ILE A 95 -9.45 1.46 -14.11
CA ILE A 95 -8.98 0.25 -14.80
C ILE A 95 -7.56 0.48 -15.34
N PRO A 96 -7.29 1.42 -16.26
CA PRO A 96 -5.93 1.70 -16.73
C PRO A 96 -5.03 2.21 -15.60
N PHE A 97 -5.58 2.91 -14.61
CA PHE A 97 -4.81 3.37 -13.45
C PHE A 97 -4.20 2.19 -12.67
N ILE A 98 -5.00 1.18 -12.36
CA ILE A 98 -4.52 -0.02 -11.63
C ILE A 98 -3.62 -0.88 -12.54
N GLU A 99 -3.91 -0.95 -13.84
CA GLU A 99 -3.08 -1.64 -14.82
C GLU A 99 -1.66 -1.06 -14.85
N ASP A 100 -1.52 0.26 -14.88
CA ASP A 100 -0.23 0.95 -14.81
C ASP A 100 0.53 0.62 -13.52
N LEU A 101 -0.16 0.59 -12.37
CA LEU A 101 0.45 0.19 -11.09
C LEU A 101 0.95 -1.26 -11.12
N CYS A 102 0.23 -2.16 -11.78
CA CYS A 102 0.64 -3.56 -11.93
C CYS A 102 1.96 -3.70 -12.70
N THR A 103 2.27 -2.80 -13.64
CA THR A 103 3.52 -2.82 -14.39
C THR A 103 4.74 -2.70 -13.48
N THR A 104 4.62 -1.99 -12.36
CA THR A 104 5.71 -1.82 -11.37
C THR A 104 6.15 -3.14 -10.73
N PHE A 105 5.27 -4.16 -10.74
CA PHE A 105 5.54 -5.49 -10.20
C PHE A 105 6.00 -6.50 -11.24
N GLY A 106 6.06 -6.13 -12.53
CA GLY A 106 6.39 -7.05 -13.63
C GLY A 106 7.71 -7.81 -13.43
N GLN A 107 8.77 -7.13 -12.99
CA GLN A 107 10.06 -7.77 -12.71
C GLN A 107 9.97 -8.76 -11.54
N GLN A 108 9.28 -8.37 -10.47
CA GLN A 108 9.09 -9.23 -9.29
C GLN A 108 8.23 -10.45 -9.63
N ALA A 109 7.21 -10.28 -10.46
CA ALA A 109 6.36 -11.34 -10.98
C ALA A 109 7.20 -12.34 -11.78
N ASN A 110 8.02 -11.86 -12.71
CA ASN A 110 8.91 -12.71 -13.50
C ASN A 110 9.93 -13.46 -12.62
N THR A 111 10.58 -12.80 -11.68
CA THR A 111 11.60 -13.41 -10.81
C THR A 111 11.04 -14.54 -9.94
N LYS A 112 9.80 -14.40 -9.46
CA LYS A 112 9.12 -15.42 -8.67
C LYS A 112 8.24 -16.37 -9.48
N ASN A 113 8.15 -16.19 -10.79
CA ASN A 113 7.17 -16.86 -11.66
C ASN A 113 5.72 -16.73 -11.17
N ILE A 114 5.37 -15.58 -10.59
CA ILE A 114 4.01 -15.29 -10.15
C ILE A 114 3.22 -14.76 -11.34
N ARG A 115 2.02 -15.31 -11.58
CA ARG A 115 1.08 -14.80 -12.56
C ARG A 115 0.32 -13.63 -11.93
N LEU A 116 0.46 -12.43 -12.51
CA LEU A 116 -0.32 -11.24 -12.16
C LEU A 116 -1.31 -10.95 -13.29
N GLN A 117 -2.61 -10.94 -13.00
CA GLN A 117 -3.64 -10.69 -14.00
C GLN A 117 -4.67 -9.68 -13.50
N LEU A 118 -5.14 -8.81 -14.41
CA LEU A 118 -6.25 -7.91 -14.16
C LEU A 118 -7.46 -8.35 -15.01
N HIS A 119 -8.61 -8.48 -14.37
CA HIS A 119 -9.87 -8.89 -14.96
C HIS A 119 -10.92 -7.80 -14.76
N SER A 120 -11.50 -7.32 -15.84
CA SER A 120 -12.66 -6.46 -15.82
C SER A 120 -13.58 -6.78 -17.00
N THR A 121 -14.87 -6.82 -16.76
CA THR A 121 -15.87 -6.90 -17.83
C THR A 121 -16.20 -5.51 -18.40
N LEU A 122 -15.77 -4.46 -17.70
CA LEU A 122 -15.99 -3.07 -18.06
C LEU A 122 -14.78 -2.56 -18.87
N ARG A 123 -15.02 -1.73 -19.86
CA ARG A 123 -13.96 -1.04 -20.60
C ARG A 123 -13.48 0.22 -19.87
N GLU A 124 -14.36 0.82 -19.12
CA GLU A 124 -14.14 2.05 -18.40
C GLU A 124 -14.93 2.04 -17.10
N LEU A 125 -14.32 2.48 -16.01
CA LEU A 125 -14.98 2.66 -14.72
C LEU A 125 -14.42 3.91 -14.04
N ASN A 126 -15.18 5.01 -14.13
CA ASN A 126 -14.82 6.28 -13.53
C ASN A 126 -15.24 6.32 -12.06
N VAL A 127 -14.26 6.55 -11.19
CA VAL A 127 -14.43 6.71 -9.75
C VAL A 127 -13.73 7.99 -9.30
N TRP A 128 -14.30 8.67 -8.34
CA TRP A 128 -13.68 9.84 -7.73
C TRP A 128 -12.69 9.41 -6.67
N VAL A 129 -11.40 9.64 -6.91
CA VAL A 129 -10.30 9.27 -6.02
C VAL A 129 -9.23 10.37 -5.98
N ASP A 130 -8.55 10.47 -4.84
CA ASP A 130 -7.27 11.17 -4.75
C ASP A 130 -6.18 10.22 -5.27
N THR A 131 -5.71 10.45 -6.48
CA THR A 131 -4.80 9.53 -7.18
C THR A 131 -3.49 9.31 -6.45
N GLY A 132 -2.95 10.34 -5.75
CA GLY A 132 -1.69 10.22 -4.99
C GLY A 132 -1.81 9.45 -3.68
N ASN A 133 -3.02 9.23 -3.17
CA ASN A 133 -3.27 8.38 -2.01
C ASN A 133 -3.94 7.06 -2.40
N PHE A 134 -4.62 7.02 -3.53
CA PHE A 134 -5.20 5.79 -4.05
C PHE A 134 -4.13 4.81 -4.56
N ASP A 135 -3.04 5.30 -5.16
CA ASP A 135 -1.88 4.47 -5.51
C ASP A 135 -1.28 3.78 -4.30
N LYS A 136 -1.14 4.48 -3.14
CA LYS A 136 -0.64 3.89 -1.90
C LYS A 136 -1.50 2.71 -1.42
N ILE A 137 -2.83 2.82 -1.56
CA ILE A 137 -3.77 1.74 -1.22
C ILE A 137 -3.47 0.49 -2.05
N ILE A 138 -3.45 0.64 -3.37
CA ILE A 138 -3.28 -0.48 -4.30
C ILE A 138 -1.88 -1.09 -4.19
N LEU A 139 -0.83 -0.25 -4.17
CA LEU A 139 0.56 -0.70 -4.05
C LEU A 139 0.83 -1.45 -2.75
N ASN A 140 0.23 -1.01 -1.63
CA ASN A 140 0.41 -1.70 -0.36
C ASN A 140 -0.23 -3.10 -0.36
N ILE A 141 -1.44 -3.23 -0.92
CA ILE A 141 -2.11 -4.54 -1.01
C ILE A 141 -1.37 -5.45 -1.98
N LEU A 142 -0.95 -4.95 -3.16
CA LEU A 142 -0.16 -5.72 -4.12
C LEU A 142 1.18 -6.16 -3.51
N SER A 143 1.88 -5.27 -2.81
CA SER A 143 3.12 -5.60 -2.12
C SER A 143 2.94 -6.74 -1.11
N ASN A 144 1.83 -6.73 -0.36
CA ASN A 144 1.48 -7.82 0.56
C ASN A 144 1.16 -9.11 -0.21
N ALA A 145 0.38 -9.05 -1.27
CA ALA A 145 0.09 -10.20 -2.12
C ALA A 145 1.39 -10.84 -2.65
N PHE A 146 2.31 -10.06 -3.23
CA PHE A 146 3.61 -10.55 -3.69
C PHE A 146 4.51 -11.07 -2.58
N LYS A 147 4.39 -10.54 -1.38
CA LYS A 147 5.16 -10.98 -0.21
C LYS A 147 4.75 -12.38 0.25
N PHE A 148 3.45 -12.64 0.29
CA PHE A 148 2.89 -13.86 0.87
C PHE A 148 2.57 -14.95 -0.18
N THR A 149 2.50 -14.59 -1.44
CA THR A 149 2.35 -15.57 -2.53
C THR A 149 3.67 -16.32 -2.75
N PRO A 150 3.64 -17.66 -2.75
CA PRO A 150 4.81 -18.47 -3.07
C PRO A 150 5.20 -18.34 -4.55
N GLU A 151 6.37 -18.85 -4.90
CA GLU A 151 6.79 -18.99 -6.29
C GLU A 151 5.77 -19.80 -7.08
N LYS A 152 5.55 -19.43 -8.34
CA LYS A 152 4.56 -20.02 -9.25
C LYS A 152 3.10 -19.85 -8.79
N GLY A 153 2.83 -18.97 -7.82
CA GLY A 153 1.49 -18.62 -7.39
C GLY A 153 0.81 -17.61 -8.35
N ASN A 154 -0.43 -17.25 -8.00
CA ASN A 154 -1.24 -16.32 -8.78
C ASN A 154 -1.66 -15.13 -7.92
N ILE A 155 -1.76 -13.96 -8.56
CA ILE A 155 -2.37 -12.76 -8.02
C ILE A 155 -3.37 -12.27 -9.07
N ASP A 156 -4.65 -12.26 -8.72
CA ASP A 156 -5.73 -11.86 -9.60
C ASP A 156 -6.41 -10.59 -9.08
N ILE A 157 -6.51 -9.59 -9.94
CA ILE A 157 -7.19 -8.34 -9.65
C ILE A 157 -8.50 -8.33 -10.42
N THR A 158 -9.64 -8.18 -9.73
CA THR A 158 -10.96 -8.09 -10.36
C THR A 158 -11.55 -6.73 -10.08
N ILE A 159 -11.99 -6.03 -11.13
CA ILE A 159 -12.65 -4.73 -11.03
C ILE A 159 -14.06 -4.86 -11.60
N ARG A 160 -15.05 -4.49 -10.79
CA ARG A 160 -16.47 -4.53 -11.16
C ARG A 160 -17.28 -3.47 -10.43
N THR A 161 -18.52 -3.27 -10.84
CA THR A 161 -19.51 -2.50 -10.08
C THR A 161 -20.42 -3.42 -9.28
N GLY A 162 -20.94 -2.91 -8.17
CA GLY A 162 -21.93 -3.61 -7.35
C GLY A 162 -22.97 -2.66 -6.81
N GLU A 163 -24.07 -3.24 -6.37
CA GLU A 163 -25.16 -2.55 -5.69
C GLU A 163 -25.55 -3.35 -4.46
N ASP A 164 -25.69 -2.66 -3.32
CA ASP A 164 -26.11 -3.27 -2.06
C ASP A 164 -26.94 -2.24 -1.27
N ASN A 165 -28.24 -2.44 -1.28
CA ASN A 165 -29.18 -1.55 -0.59
C ASN A 165 -29.14 -1.67 0.94
N THR A 166 -28.41 -2.64 1.49
CA THR A 166 -28.19 -2.77 2.94
C THR A 166 -27.08 -1.86 3.43
N LEU A 167 -26.20 -1.40 2.53
CA LEU A 167 -25.14 -0.45 2.86
C LEU A 167 -25.71 0.97 2.96
N PRO A 168 -25.14 1.81 3.85
CA PRO A 168 -25.51 3.22 3.92
C PRO A 168 -25.03 3.99 2.68
N ASP A 169 -25.68 5.11 2.37
CA ASP A 169 -25.14 6.07 1.43
C ASP A 169 -23.75 6.56 1.91
N PRO A 170 -22.75 6.74 1.04
CA PRO A 170 -22.84 6.67 -0.43
C PRO A 170 -22.52 5.30 -1.05
N LEU A 171 -22.42 4.23 -0.26
CA LEU A 171 -21.95 2.90 -0.69
C LEU A 171 -23.04 1.98 -1.24
N LYS A 172 -24.26 2.48 -1.47
CA LYS A 172 -25.31 1.66 -2.11
C LYS A 172 -24.93 1.21 -3.52
N GLN A 173 -24.26 2.08 -4.27
CA GLN A 173 -23.65 1.77 -5.56
C GLN A 173 -22.15 1.98 -5.46
N TYR A 174 -21.36 0.99 -5.79
CA TYR A 174 -19.91 1.03 -5.59
C TYR A 174 -19.13 0.42 -6.74
N ALA A 175 -17.90 0.90 -6.88
CA ALA A 175 -16.85 0.19 -7.58
C ALA A 175 -16.21 -0.80 -6.60
N GLU A 176 -16.07 -2.05 -6.99
CA GLU A 176 -15.45 -3.11 -6.19
C GLU A 176 -14.13 -3.54 -6.85
N ILE A 177 -13.05 -3.46 -6.06
CA ILE A 177 -11.72 -3.89 -6.46
C ILE A 177 -11.34 -5.04 -5.55
N ILE A 178 -11.09 -6.21 -6.13
CA ILE A 178 -10.71 -7.42 -5.42
C ILE A 178 -9.28 -7.78 -5.83
N ILE A 179 -8.37 -7.89 -4.87
CA ILE A 179 -7.01 -8.37 -5.08
C ILE A 179 -6.89 -9.70 -4.34
N ALA A 180 -6.88 -10.79 -5.09
CA ALA A 180 -6.81 -12.15 -4.59
C ALA A 180 -5.42 -12.74 -4.84
N ASP A 181 -4.87 -13.42 -3.84
CA ASP A 181 -3.59 -14.11 -3.92
C ASP A 181 -3.75 -15.60 -3.58
N THR A 182 -2.78 -16.41 -3.99
CA THR A 182 -2.69 -17.84 -3.64
C THR A 182 -1.67 -18.10 -2.54
N GLY A 183 -1.58 -17.18 -1.58
CA GLY A 183 -0.68 -17.27 -0.44
C GLY A 183 -1.17 -18.19 0.67
N THR A 184 -0.69 -17.96 1.88
CA THR A 184 -1.02 -18.78 3.05
C THR A 184 -2.44 -18.56 3.60
N GLY A 185 -3.12 -17.50 3.16
CA GLY A 185 -4.39 -17.09 3.78
C GLY A 185 -4.20 -16.41 5.14
N ILE A 186 -5.30 -16.09 5.80
CA ILE A 186 -5.35 -15.39 7.09
C ILE A 186 -6.32 -16.13 7.99
N ASP A 187 -5.91 -16.44 9.22
CA ASP A 187 -6.78 -17.08 10.20
C ASP A 187 -8.01 -16.19 10.49
N GLU A 188 -9.16 -16.80 10.71
CA GLU A 188 -10.43 -16.08 10.88
C GLU A 188 -10.37 -15.04 12.02
N GLN A 189 -9.68 -15.40 13.11
CA GLN A 189 -9.50 -14.54 14.28
C GLN A 189 -8.57 -13.34 14.01
N GLU A 190 -7.71 -13.43 13.01
CA GLU A 190 -6.72 -12.41 12.67
C GLU A 190 -7.25 -11.35 11.69
N LYS A 191 -8.34 -11.65 10.96
CA LYS A 191 -8.83 -10.82 9.84
C LYS A 191 -9.20 -9.39 10.23
N GLU A 192 -9.71 -9.17 11.41
CA GLU A 192 -10.01 -7.82 11.90
C GLU A 192 -8.76 -7.14 12.42
N HIS A 193 -7.87 -7.89 13.07
CA HIS A 193 -6.66 -7.38 13.70
C HIS A 193 -5.58 -6.97 12.71
N ILE A 194 -5.51 -7.54 11.51
CA ILE A 194 -4.49 -7.17 10.51
C ILE A 194 -4.51 -5.70 10.10
N PHE A 195 -5.62 -4.99 10.33
CA PHE A 195 -5.76 -3.56 10.09
C PHE A 195 -5.42 -2.70 11.31
N GLU A 196 -5.10 -3.30 12.46
CA GLU A 196 -4.65 -2.58 13.64
C GLU A 196 -3.22 -2.10 13.48
N ARG A 197 -2.88 -1.02 14.20
CA ARG A 197 -1.52 -0.45 14.17
C ARG A 197 -0.51 -1.41 14.77
N PHE A 198 0.62 -1.59 14.09
CA PHE A 198 1.74 -2.44 14.52
C PHE A 198 1.39 -3.92 14.66
N TYR A 199 0.19 -4.31 14.22
CA TYR A 199 -0.21 -5.69 14.28
C TYR A 199 0.52 -6.52 13.21
N GLN A 200 0.98 -7.70 13.63
CA GLN A 200 1.65 -8.68 12.78
C GLN A 200 1.26 -10.09 13.23
N ILE A 201 0.90 -10.93 12.29
CA ILE A 201 0.59 -12.34 12.58
C ILE A 201 1.88 -13.03 13.04
N ARG A 202 1.91 -13.47 14.31
CA ARG A 202 3.11 -14.02 14.98
C ARG A 202 3.45 -15.46 14.58
N ASN A 203 2.57 -16.17 13.89
CA ASN A 203 2.66 -17.63 13.67
C ASN A 203 3.46 -18.06 12.44
N SER A 204 4.48 -17.35 12.05
CA SER A 204 5.33 -17.85 10.97
C SER A 204 6.76 -18.09 11.44
N GLN A 205 7.01 -19.22 12.11
CA GLN A 205 8.35 -19.82 12.16
C GLN A 205 8.94 -20.04 10.74
N GLN A 206 8.13 -19.89 9.71
CA GLN A 206 8.50 -20.08 8.30
C GLN A 206 8.72 -18.78 7.53
N ASN A 207 8.51 -17.59 8.11
CA ASN A 207 8.60 -16.36 7.33
C ASN A 207 9.29 -15.21 8.09
N PRO A 208 10.63 -15.07 7.98
CA PRO A 208 11.37 -13.93 8.51
C PRO A 208 11.09 -12.61 7.75
N LYS A 209 10.10 -12.59 6.85
CA LYS A 209 9.71 -11.42 6.05
C LYS A 209 8.81 -10.47 6.84
N GLY A 210 9.22 -10.06 8.05
CA GLY A 210 8.52 -9.11 8.89
C GLY A 210 8.06 -7.86 8.11
N GLY A 211 6.84 -7.42 8.39
CA GLY A 211 6.33 -6.11 7.98
C GLY A 211 6.51 -5.11 9.12
N THR A 212 5.96 -3.90 9.00
CA THR A 212 5.94 -2.90 10.08
C THR A 212 4.63 -2.90 10.85
N GLY A 213 3.60 -3.56 10.30
CA GLY A 213 2.24 -3.52 10.83
C GLY A 213 1.56 -2.14 10.64
N ILE A 214 2.15 -1.29 9.80
CA ILE A 214 1.66 0.07 9.55
C ILE A 214 0.86 0.14 8.24
N GLY A 215 1.28 -0.62 7.24
CA GLY A 215 0.76 -0.51 5.87
C GLY A 215 -0.74 -0.75 5.76
N LEU A 216 -1.26 -1.86 6.28
CA LEU A 216 -2.69 -2.18 6.20
C LEU A 216 -3.56 -1.22 7.02
N HIS A 217 -3.07 -0.75 8.17
CA HIS A 217 -3.74 0.29 8.93
C HIS A 217 -3.88 1.59 8.11
N LEU A 218 -2.78 2.05 7.50
CA LEU A 218 -2.80 3.22 6.62
C LEU A 218 -3.74 3.00 5.42
N THR A 219 -3.71 1.81 4.81
CA THR A 219 -4.61 1.46 3.71
C THR A 219 -6.06 1.58 4.10
N ARG A 220 -6.47 1.03 5.26
CA ARG A 220 -7.83 1.14 5.77
C ARG A 220 -8.23 2.60 6.00
N SER A 221 -7.37 3.37 6.66
CA SER A 221 -7.63 4.79 6.91
C SER A 221 -7.77 5.60 5.62
N LEU A 222 -6.95 5.33 4.61
CA LEU A 222 -7.06 5.98 3.30
C LEU A 222 -8.34 5.58 2.56
N VAL A 223 -8.74 4.31 2.61
CA VAL A 223 -10.01 3.84 2.02
C VAL A 223 -11.20 4.51 2.72
N GLU A 224 -11.19 4.62 4.05
CA GLU A 224 -12.22 5.33 4.82
C GLU A 224 -12.28 6.82 4.46
N LEU A 225 -11.14 7.49 4.26
CA LEU A 225 -11.09 8.87 3.76
C LEU A 225 -11.61 9.01 2.33
N HIS A 226 -11.58 7.95 1.52
CA HIS A 226 -12.25 7.88 0.21
C HIS A 226 -13.73 7.50 0.34
N HIS A 227 -14.31 7.54 1.53
CA HIS A 227 -15.68 7.13 1.84
C HIS A 227 -15.99 5.67 1.47
N GLY A 228 -14.95 4.85 1.38
CA GLY A 228 -15.02 3.44 1.03
C GLY A 228 -14.94 2.53 2.26
N ILE A 229 -14.96 1.23 1.98
CA ILE A 229 -14.71 0.16 2.95
C ILE A 229 -13.69 -0.82 2.40
N ILE A 230 -12.90 -1.41 3.29
CA ILE A 230 -11.96 -2.48 2.97
C ILE A 230 -12.12 -3.62 3.98
N TYR A 231 -12.09 -4.84 3.48
CA TYR A 231 -12.09 -6.05 4.30
C TYR A 231 -11.34 -7.18 3.60
N VAL A 232 -11.10 -8.28 4.31
CA VAL A 232 -10.38 -9.44 3.80
C VAL A 232 -11.19 -10.70 4.00
N GLU A 233 -11.13 -11.60 3.02
CA GLU A 233 -11.71 -12.94 3.07
C GLU A 233 -10.66 -13.96 2.62
N ASN A 234 -10.78 -15.20 3.08
CA ASN A 234 -10.02 -16.30 2.48
C ASN A 234 -10.67 -16.75 1.17
N ASN A 235 -9.85 -17.25 0.27
CA ASN A 235 -10.37 -17.87 -0.95
C ASN A 235 -11.20 -19.11 -0.59
N LYS A 236 -12.26 -19.37 -1.37
CA LYS A 236 -13.17 -20.51 -1.11
C LYS A 236 -12.63 -21.85 -1.63
N GLU A 237 -11.92 -21.82 -2.75
CA GLU A 237 -11.56 -23.02 -3.51
C GLU A 237 -10.05 -23.31 -3.49
N GLN A 238 -9.23 -22.37 -3.05
CA GLN A 238 -7.77 -22.50 -3.05
C GLN A 238 -7.18 -21.74 -1.85
N PRO A 239 -5.95 -22.08 -1.41
CA PRO A 239 -5.26 -21.31 -0.38
C PRO A 239 -5.12 -19.83 -0.77
N GLY A 240 -4.96 -18.96 0.23
CA GLY A 240 -4.76 -17.54 0.03
C GLY A 240 -5.94 -16.70 0.49
N CYS A 241 -5.79 -15.40 0.34
CA CYS A 241 -6.82 -14.45 0.71
C CYS A 241 -7.13 -13.46 -0.41
N ARG A 242 -8.21 -12.73 -0.23
CA ARG A 242 -8.62 -11.65 -1.11
C ARG A 242 -8.95 -10.41 -0.30
N PHE A 243 -8.32 -9.32 -0.65
CA PHE A 243 -8.66 -7.99 -0.16
C PHE A 243 -9.72 -7.39 -1.06
N ILE A 244 -10.79 -6.90 -0.46
CA ILE A 244 -11.94 -6.32 -1.15
C ILE A 244 -12.06 -4.86 -0.74
N ILE A 245 -12.00 -3.96 -1.72
CA ILE A 245 -12.19 -2.52 -1.56
C ILE A 245 -13.48 -2.14 -2.27
N ARG A 246 -14.36 -1.41 -1.61
CA ARG A 246 -15.54 -0.79 -2.22
C ARG A 246 -15.45 0.71 -2.09
N LEU A 247 -15.57 1.41 -3.20
CA LEU A 247 -15.57 2.86 -3.29
C LEU A 247 -16.90 3.34 -3.86
N PRO A 248 -17.46 4.45 -3.35
CA PRO A 248 -18.72 4.98 -3.86
C PRO A 248 -18.63 5.40 -5.32
N LEU A 249 -19.70 5.16 -6.07
CA LEU A 249 -19.86 5.69 -7.42
C LEU A 249 -20.44 7.11 -7.38
N GLY A 250 -19.97 7.94 -8.33
CA GLY A 250 -20.37 9.35 -8.41
C GLY A 250 -19.70 10.23 -7.36
N ASN A 251 -20.10 11.50 -7.29
CA ASN A 251 -19.44 12.52 -6.46
C ASN A 251 -20.40 13.26 -5.50
N LYS A 252 -21.64 12.82 -5.37
CA LYS A 252 -22.66 13.51 -4.54
C LYS A 252 -22.31 13.59 -3.05
N HIS A 253 -21.40 12.72 -2.60
CA HIS A 253 -20.92 12.65 -1.23
C HIS A 253 -19.71 13.55 -0.97
N LEU A 254 -19.09 14.11 -2.02
CA LEU A 254 -17.92 14.96 -1.92
C LEU A 254 -18.33 16.41 -1.71
N ARG A 255 -17.54 17.15 -0.95
CA ARG A 255 -17.69 18.60 -0.79
C ARG A 255 -17.05 19.33 -1.96
N PRO A 256 -17.52 20.52 -2.33
CA PRO A 256 -16.95 21.28 -3.45
C PRO A 256 -15.43 21.56 -3.31
N GLU A 257 -14.95 21.76 -2.09
CA GLU A 257 -13.54 21.99 -1.77
C GLU A 257 -12.65 20.73 -1.89
N GLU A 258 -13.25 19.54 -1.90
CA GLU A 258 -12.54 18.26 -2.05
C GLU A 258 -12.39 17.86 -3.52
N VAL A 259 -13.06 18.57 -4.44
CA VAL A 259 -13.08 18.23 -5.85
C VAL A 259 -12.05 19.07 -6.62
N ASP A 260 -11.09 18.38 -7.25
CA ASP A 260 -10.14 19.04 -8.16
C ASP A 260 -10.73 19.18 -9.56
N ASN A 261 -11.10 20.42 -9.89
CA ASN A 261 -11.69 20.79 -11.19
C ASN A 261 -10.66 20.91 -12.33
N ASN A 262 -9.37 20.71 -12.07
CA ASN A 262 -8.33 20.73 -13.11
C ASN A 262 -8.44 19.50 -14.02
N LYS A 263 -9.01 19.68 -15.21
CA LYS A 263 -9.14 18.64 -16.26
C LYS A 263 -7.81 18.27 -16.94
N GLN A 264 -6.70 18.19 -16.22
CA GLN A 264 -5.48 17.63 -16.79
C GLN A 264 -5.56 16.10 -16.75
N LYS A 265 -5.37 15.46 -17.92
CA LYS A 265 -5.18 14.00 -18.00
C LYS A 265 -4.04 13.62 -17.06
N VAL A 266 -4.36 12.87 -16.01
CA VAL A 266 -3.36 12.34 -15.09
C VAL A 266 -2.56 11.29 -15.83
N THR A 267 -1.39 11.67 -16.31
CA THR A 267 -0.34 10.70 -16.63
C THR A 267 0.27 10.33 -15.29
N VAL A 268 0.09 9.08 -14.87
CA VAL A 268 0.72 8.56 -13.65
C VAL A 268 2.23 8.75 -13.81
N ALA A 269 2.81 9.61 -12.98
CA ALA A 269 4.26 9.65 -12.85
C ALA A 269 4.66 8.36 -12.13
N VAL A 270 4.97 7.33 -12.91
CA VAL A 270 5.48 6.05 -12.40
C VAL A 270 6.72 6.40 -11.57
N PRO A 271 6.76 6.07 -10.25
CA PRO A 271 7.99 6.17 -9.51
C PRO A 271 9.01 5.30 -10.23
N THR A 272 10.06 5.90 -10.77
CA THR A 272 11.14 5.17 -11.43
C THR A 272 11.87 4.33 -10.38
N VAL A 273 11.36 3.12 -10.15
CA VAL A 273 12.14 2.08 -9.50
C VAL A 273 13.21 1.69 -10.51
N PRO A 274 14.50 1.83 -10.20
CA PRO A 274 15.56 1.45 -11.13
C PRO A 274 15.38 -0.02 -11.50
N VAL A 275 15.20 -0.27 -12.80
CA VAL A 275 15.09 -1.62 -13.36
C VAL A 275 16.43 -2.31 -13.15
N ILE A 276 16.47 -3.29 -12.26
CA ILE A 276 17.65 -4.14 -12.06
C ILE A 276 17.54 -5.29 -13.05
N SER A 277 18.35 -5.24 -14.09
CA SER A 277 18.53 -6.40 -14.98
C SER A 277 19.03 -7.59 -14.17
N PRO A 278 18.48 -8.80 -14.34
CA PRO A 278 19.01 -9.98 -13.66
C PRO A 278 20.42 -10.24 -14.18
N ILE A 279 21.39 -10.30 -13.25
CA ILE A 279 22.72 -10.81 -13.57
C ILE A 279 22.55 -12.31 -13.81
N ILE A 280 22.64 -12.72 -15.06
CA ILE A 280 22.72 -14.13 -15.45
C ILE A 280 24.05 -14.64 -14.89
N GLU A 281 24.02 -15.49 -13.88
CA GLU A 281 25.16 -16.29 -13.47
C GLU A 281 25.49 -17.27 -14.61
N ASP A 282 26.45 -16.92 -15.42
CA ASP A 282 27.04 -17.82 -16.40
C ASP A 282 27.88 -18.86 -15.64
N ARG A 283 27.23 -19.98 -15.26
CA ARG A 283 27.95 -21.17 -14.80
C ARG A 283 28.66 -21.78 -15.99
N LYS A 284 29.82 -21.25 -16.34
CA LYS A 284 30.78 -22.02 -17.13
C LYS A 284 31.74 -22.71 -16.18
N SER A 285 31.53 -24.03 -16.14
CA SER A 285 32.40 -25.07 -15.68
C SER A 285 33.90 -24.78 -15.89
N VAL A 286 34.67 -24.91 -14.80
CA VAL A 286 36.10 -25.15 -14.87
C VAL A 286 36.28 -26.66 -14.96
N VAL A 287 36.87 -27.08 -16.05
CA VAL A 287 37.52 -28.39 -16.22
C VAL A 287 38.90 -28.31 -15.54
#